data_f64e5aa75c807ea6f60af2fa238d6419
#
_entry.id   f64e5aa75c807ea6f60af2fa238d6419
#
_cell.length_a   1.000
_cell.length_b   1.000
_cell.length_c   1.000
_cell.angle_alpha   90.00
_cell.angle_beta   90.00
_cell.angle_gamma   90.00
#
_symmetry.space_group_name_H-M   'P 1'
#
loop_
_entity.id
_entity.type
_entity.pdbx_description
1 polymer ?
#
loop_
_entity_poly.entity_id
_entity_poly.type
_entity_poly.pdbx_seq_one_letter_code
_entity_poly.pdbx_strand_id
1 'polypeptide(L)'
;MTTRPAATRPDGGETLDAFYHGRVRVIQGKTGYRFSVDAPLLADFIRTREGDEALEIGTGSGIVALLLSVKPFKGVTALELQPGLAELARRNVALNGLRDRIEVVEGDLRTYEPGRAFDLVFSNPPYIKGATGFLSPSAEKSAAKHELHGTIGEILERTAGWLAPGGRACFVYPEK
;
A
#
# COMPACT_ATOMS: atom_id res chain seq x y z
N MET A 1 -21.18 -1.70 -19.12
CA MET A 1 -20.05 -0.79 -19.38
C MET A 1 -18.78 -1.62 -19.32
N THR A 2 -18.16 -1.90 -20.48
CA THR A 2 -16.91 -2.65 -20.58
C THR A 2 -15.78 -1.75 -20.12
N THR A 3 -15.26 -1.98 -18.93
CA THR A 3 -14.05 -1.32 -18.45
C THR A 3 -12.88 -1.70 -19.36
N ARG A 4 -12.33 -0.71 -20.04
CA ARG A 4 -11.12 -0.84 -20.85
C ARG A 4 -10.03 -1.49 -19.99
N PRO A 5 -9.35 -2.56 -20.46
CA PRO A 5 -8.32 -3.19 -19.66
C PRO A 5 -7.24 -2.15 -19.31
N ALA A 6 -6.89 -2.06 -18.02
CA ALA A 6 -5.88 -1.13 -17.54
C ALA A 6 -4.58 -1.34 -18.32
N ALA A 7 -3.97 -0.24 -18.80
CA ALA A 7 -2.73 -0.31 -19.56
C ALA A 7 -1.60 -0.89 -18.69
N THR A 8 -1.10 -2.06 -19.04
CA THR A 8 -0.03 -2.77 -18.31
C THR A 8 1.38 -2.36 -18.76
N ARG A 9 1.50 -1.28 -19.50
CA ARG A 9 2.79 -0.71 -19.93
C ARG A 9 2.96 0.69 -19.34
N PRO A 10 4.20 1.07 -18.96
CA PRO A 10 4.47 2.45 -18.55
C PRO A 10 4.21 3.41 -19.71
N ASP A 11 3.72 4.59 -19.39
CA ASP A 11 3.63 5.71 -20.32
C ASP A 11 4.90 6.58 -20.28
N GLY A 12 4.91 7.70 -21.06
CA GLY A 12 6.07 8.60 -21.10
C GLY A 12 6.44 9.27 -19.79
N GLY A 13 5.51 9.33 -18.82
CA GLY A 13 5.69 9.90 -17.48
C GLY A 13 6.07 8.88 -16.40
N GLU A 14 6.24 7.61 -16.76
CA GLU A 14 6.42 6.49 -15.83
C GLU A 14 7.76 5.76 -16.05
N THR A 15 8.16 4.98 -15.05
CA THR A 15 9.26 4.02 -15.08
C THR A 15 8.75 2.62 -14.80
N LEU A 16 9.51 1.61 -15.20
CA LEU A 16 9.28 0.21 -14.86
C LEU A 16 10.46 -0.30 -14.05
N ASP A 17 10.22 -0.64 -12.80
CA ASP A 17 11.21 -1.25 -11.93
C ASP A 17 10.96 -2.77 -11.82
N ALA A 18 12.00 -3.55 -11.55
CA ALA A 18 11.93 -5.00 -11.45
C ALA A 18 12.62 -5.52 -10.18
N PHE A 19 11.97 -6.48 -9.52
CA PHE A 19 12.44 -7.14 -8.30
C PHE A 19 12.50 -8.66 -8.51
N TYR A 20 13.28 -9.34 -7.67
CA TYR A 20 13.42 -10.80 -7.69
C TYR A 20 13.73 -11.34 -9.09
N HIS A 21 14.75 -10.75 -9.75
CA HIS A 21 15.16 -11.10 -11.12
C HIS A 21 14.02 -10.97 -12.16
N GLY A 22 13.18 -9.95 -12.02
CA GLY A 22 12.08 -9.67 -12.95
C GLY A 22 10.77 -10.41 -12.68
N ARG A 23 10.71 -11.20 -11.59
CA ARG A 23 9.46 -11.90 -11.19
C ARG A 23 8.37 -10.93 -10.74
N VAL A 24 8.75 -9.79 -10.19
CA VAL A 24 7.83 -8.71 -9.81
C VAL A 24 8.23 -7.44 -10.55
N ARG A 25 7.28 -6.82 -11.23
CA ARG A 25 7.47 -5.59 -12.00
C ARG A 25 6.54 -4.51 -11.50
N VAL A 26 7.04 -3.28 -11.38
CA VAL A 26 6.30 -2.16 -10.79
C VAL A 26 6.43 -0.93 -11.67
N ILE A 27 5.30 -0.43 -12.15
CA ILE A 27 5.19 0.88 -12.80
C ILE A 27 5.07 1.93 -11.71
N GLN A 28 5.84 3.01 -11.82
CA GLN A 28 5.68 4.19 -10.96
C GLN A 28 5.98 5.48 -11.73
N GLY A 29 5.41 6.59 -11.26
CA GLY A 29 5.66 7.90 -11.86
C GLY A 29 7.13 8.30 -11.79
N LYS A 30 7.61 9.02 -12.79
CA LYS A 30 8.93 9.68 -12.75
C LYS A 30 8.96 10.80 -11.74
N THR A 31 7.80 11.40 -11.46
CA THR A 31 7.58 12.47 -10.50
C THR A 31 6.42 12.10 -9.57
N GLY A 32 6.32 12.77 -8.42
CA GLY A 32 5.25 12.51 -7.44
C GLY A 32 5.63 11.41 -6.45
N TYR A 33 4.64 10.58 -6.11
CA TYR A 33 4.85 9.46 -5.18
C TYR A 33 5.74 8.39 -5.82
N ARG A 34 6.80 8.04 -5.10
CA ARG A 34 7.64 6.87 -5.37
C ARG A 34 7.87 6.14 -4.06
N PHE A 35 7.87 4.81 -4.09
CA PHE A 35 8.18 4.03 -2.89
C PHE A 35 9.65 4.20 -2.47
N SER A 36 9.90 4.12 -1.18
CA SER A 36 11.24 4.13 -0.57
C SER A 36 11.74 2.70 -0.31
N VAL A 37 12.95 2.58 0.20
CA VAL A 37 13.54 1.31 0.65
C VAL A 37 12.72 0.63 1.75
N ASP A 38 11.88 1.38 2.47
CA ASP A 38 11.05 0.86 3.54
C ASP A 38 10.02 -0.17 3.03
N ALA A 39 9.52 0.00 1.81
CA ALA A 39 8.56 -0.93 1.21
C ALA A 39 9.16 -2.34 1.01
N PRO A 40 10.33 -2.53 0.37
CA PRO A 40 11.01 -3.82 0.33
C PRO A 40 11.37 -4.38 1.72
N LEU A 41 11.82 -3.53 2.64
CA LEU A 41 12.15 -3.97 4.01
C LEU A 41 10.92 -4.48 4.75
N LEU A 42 9.78 -3.78 4.65
CA LEU A 42 8.52 -4.23 5.22
C LEU A 42 8.08 -5.56 4.60
N ALA A 43 8.11 -5.66 3.27
CA ALA A 43 7.75 -6.88 2.58
C ALA A 43 8.64 -8.07 2.99
N ASP A 44 9.93 -7.86 3.22
CA ASP A 44 10.84 -8.90 3.71
C ASP A 44 10.53 -9.29 5.15
N PHE A 45 10.29 -8.31 6.01
CA PHE A 45 9.96 -8.51 7.43
C PHE A 45 8.66 -9.28 7.65
N ILE A 46 7.63 -9.03 6.84
CA ILE A 46 6.32 -9.67 6.96
C ILE A 46 6.45 -11.18 6.78
N ARG A 47 5.95 -11.93 7.76
CA ARG A 47 5.78 -13.39 7.70
C ARG A 47 4.35 -13.70 7.33
N THR A 48 4.14 -14.34 6.19
CA THR A 48 2.83 -14.78 5.72
C THR A 48 2.65 -16.29 5.87
N ARG A 49 1.40 -16.74 5.89
CA ARG A 49 0.98 -18.15 5.89
C ARG A 49 0.06 -18.38 4.70
N GLU A 50 -0.04 -19.60 4.22
CA GLU A 50 -0.80 -19.96 3.00
C GLU A 50 -2.28 -19.52 3.05
N GLY A 51 -2.90 -19.58 4.23
CA GLY A 51 -4.30 -19.20 4.45
C GLY A 51 -4.53 -17.73 4.76
N ASP A 52 -3.49 -16.91 4.91
CA ASP A 52 -3.64 -15.52 5.36
C ASP A 52 -4.48 -14.69 4.38
N GLU A 53 -5.55 -14.11 4.90
CA GLU A 53 -6.26 -12.96 4.32
C GLU A 53 -5.64 -11.68 4.89
N ALA A 54 -5.05 -10.87 4.05
CA ALA A 54 -4.31 -9.69 4.48
C ALA A 54 -4.95 -8.38 4.01
N LEU A 55 -4.75 -7.32 4.79
CA LEU A 55 -5.11 -5.95 4.44
C LEU A 55 -3.85 -5.07 4.43
N GLU A 56 -3.61 -4.41 3.32
CA GLU A 56 -2.64 -3.30 3.23
C GLU A 56 -3.35 -1.96 3.33
N ILE A 57 -2.93 -1.11 4.25
CA ILE A 57 -3.47 0.25 4.41
C ILE A 57 -2.53 1.24 3.72
N GLY A 58 -3.05 2.01 2.76
CA GLY A 58 -2.26 2.98 1.99
C GLY A 58 -1.28 2.30 1.04
N THR A 59 -1.79 1.47 0.14
CA THR A 59 -0.95 0.63 -0.73
C THR A 59 -0.09 1.43 -1.74
N GLY A 60 -0.46 2.68 -2.03
CA GLY A 60 0.24 3.50 -3.00
C GLY A 60 0.25 2.87 -4.39
N SER A 61 1.43 2.56 -4.91
CA SER A 61 1.58 1.86 -6.19
C SER A 61 1.33 0.34 -6.11
N GLY A 62 1.00 -0.19 -4.94
CA GLY A 62 0.83 -1.63 -4.71
C GLY A 62 2.12 -2.38 -4.37
N ILE A 63 3.22 -1.66 -4.14
CA ILE A 63 4.57 -2.25 -4.09
C ILE A 63 4.71 -3.34 -3.01
N VAL A 64 4.23 -3.14 -1.77
CA VAL A 64 4.41 -4.13 -0.70
C VAL A 64 3.59 -5.38 -0.98
N ALA A 65 2.30 -5.24 -1.35
CA ALA A 65 1.47 -6.38 -1.75
C ALA A 65 2.08 -7.17 -2.92
N LEU A 66 2.65 -6.48 -3.92
CA LEU A 66 3.32 -7.12 -5.04
C LEU A 66 4.57 -7.88 -4.60
N LEU A 67 5.40 -7.29 -3.74
CA LEU A 67 6.60 -7.97 -3.22
C LEU A 67 6.23 -9.17 -2.34
N LEU A 68 5.11 -9.12 -1.61
CA LEU A 68 4.59 -10.27 -0.87
C LEU A 68 4.13 -11.41 -1.78
N SER A 69 3.85 -11.17 -3.07
CA SER A 69 3.32 -12.19 -3.98
C SER A 69 4.24 -13.41 -4.18
N VAL A 70 5.52 -13.28 -3.85
CA VAL A 70 6.49 -14.40 -3.88
C VAL A 70 6.43 -15.28 -2.63
N LYS A 71 5.64 -14.86 -1.62
CA LYS A 71 5.39 -15.59 -0.37
C LYS A 71 3.99 -16.25 -0.40
N PRO A 72 3.73 -17.27 0.44
CA PRO A 72 2.40 -17.86 0.54
C PRO A 72 1.42 -16.90 1.21
N PHE A 73 0.22 -16.73 0.68
CA PHE A 73 -0.96 -16.11 1.30
C PHE A 73 -2.19 -16.44 0.45
N LYS A 74 -3.38 -16.31 1.00
CA LYS A 74 -4.65 -16.53 0.28
C LYS A 74 -5.03 -15.31 -0.55
N GLY A 75 -5.05 -14.12 0.06
CA GLY A 75 -5.42 -12.89 -0.62
C GLY A 75 -4.95 -11.63 0.12
N VAL A 76 -4.80 -10.53 -0.63
CA VAL A 76 -4.52 -9.19 -0.09
C VAL A 76 -5.58 -8.24 -0.57
N THR A 77 -6.23 -7.54 0.36
CA THR A 77 -6.99 -6.32 0.06
C THR A 77 -6.06 -5.13 0.22
N ALA A 78 -5.85 -4.37 -0.85
CA ALA A 78 -4.94 -3.22 -0.90
C ALA A 78 -5.77 -1.93 -0.93
N LEU A 79 -5.91 -1.27 0.23
CA LEU A 79 -6.70 -0.06 0.41
C LEU A 79 -5.87 1.17 0.06
N GLU A 80 -6.42 2.04 -0.79
CA GLU A 80 -5.77 3.30 -1.19
C GLU A 80 -6.78 4.45 -1.27
N LEU A 81 -6.44 5.58 -0.66
CA LEU A 81 -7.28 6.76 -0.63
C LEU A 81 -7.26 7.54 -1.94
N GLN A 82 -6.10 7.63 -2.58
CA GLN A 82 -5.91 8.45 -3.77
C GLN A 82 -6.30 7.70 -5.04
N PRO A 83 -7.31 8.17 -5.81
CA PRO A 83 -7.80 7.47 -7.01
C PRO A 83 -6.69 7.17 -8.03
N GLY A 84 -5.76 8.12 -8.24
CA GLY A 84 -4.65 7.95 -9.17
C GLY A 84 -3.66 6.87 -8.75
N LEU A 85 -3.37 6.74 -7.45
CA LEU A 85 -2.51 5.67 -6.91
C LEU A 85 -3.24 4.33 -6.89
N ALA A 86 -4.53 4.31 -6.56
CA ALA A 86 -5.35 3.10 -6.63
C ALA A 86 -5.40 2.54 -8.06
N GLU A 87 -5.54 3.40 -9.08
CA GLU A 87 -5.49 2.98 -10.48
C GLU A 87 -4.09 2.46 -10.87
N LEU A 88 -3.02 3.13 -10.43
CA LEU A 88 -1.66 2.67 -10.64
C LEU A 88 -1.42 1.30 -9.99
N ALA A 89 -1.91 1.08 -8.77
CA ALA A 89 -1.84 -0.22 -8.09
C ALA A 89 -2.60 -1.30 -8.87
N ARG A 90 -3.82 -1.02 -9.38
CA ARG A 90 -4.58 -1.96 -10.22
C ARG A 90 -3.82 -2.34 -11.49
N ARG A 91 -3.16 -1.38 -12.15
CA ARG A 91 -2.30 -1.61 -13.32
C ARG A 91 -1.12 -2.51 -12.96
N ASN A 92 -0.49 -2.27 -11.82
CA ASN A 92 0.63 -3.06 -11.33
C ASN A 92 0.22 -4.50 -10.96
N VAL A 93 -0.92 -4.67 -10.31
CA VAL A 93 -1.50 -6.00 -10.03
C VAL A 93 -1.78 -6.74 -11.33
N ALA A 94 -2.36 -6.06 -12.33
CA ALA A 94 -2.63 -6.63 -13.66
C ALA A 94 -1.34 -7.01 -14.41
N LEU A 95 -0.32 -6.13 -14.37
CA LEU A 95 1.00 -6.34 -14.99
C LEU A 95 1.67 -7.63 -14.49
N ASN A 96 1.45 -7.98 -13.21
CA ASN A 96 2.01 -9.16 -12.57
C ASN A 96 1.08 -10.38 -12.58
N GLY A 97 -0.11 -10.29 -13.20
CA GLY A 97 -1.07 -11.40 -13.25
C GLY A 97 -1.66 -11.79 -11.90
N LEU A 98 -1.81 -10.81 -10.97
CA LEU A 98 -2.18 -11.07 -9.57
C LEU A 98 -3.61 -10.67 -9.22
N ARG A 99 -4.48 -10.44 -10.22
CA ARG A 99 -5.87 -9.99 -9.99
C ARG A 99 -6.71 -10.92 -9.12
N ASP A 100 -6.40 -12.21 -9.16
CA ASP A 100 -7.11 -13.23 -8.38
C ASP A 100 -6.59 -13.32 -6.92
N ARG A 101 -5.48 -12.64 -6.60
CA ARG A 101 -4.83 -12.66 -5.29
C ARG A 101 -4.74 -11.30 -4.61
N ILE A 102 -4.80 -10.21 -5.36
CA ILE A 102 -4.69 -8.84 -4.83
C ILE A 102 -5.85 -8.02 -5.36
N GLU A 103 -6.73 -7.60 -4.46
CA GLU A 103 -7.84 -6.71 -4.73
C GLU A 103 -7.47 -5.28 -4.31
N VAL A 104 -7.52 -4.32 -5.23
CA VAL A 104 -7.28 -2.91 -4.93
C VAL A 104 -8.59 -2.19 -4.69
N VAL A 105 -8.78 -1.71 -3.47
CA VAL A 105 -9.95 -0.95 -3.04
C VAL A 105 -9.59 0.52 -2.91
N GLU A 106 -10.31 1.38 -3.62
CA GLU A 106 -10.23 2.82 -3.43
C GLU A 106 -11.14 3.21 -2.26
N GLY A 107 -10.56 3.79 -1.21
CA GLY A 107 -11.33 4.15 -0.02
C GLY A 107 -10.48 4.79 1.07
N ASP A 108 -11.20 5.44 1.99
CA ASP A 108 -10.62 6.09 3.17
C ASP A 108 -10.66 5.11 4.35
N LEU A 109 -9.51 4.87 4.98
CA LEU A 109 -9.39 3.99 6.15
C LEU A 109 -10.36 4.37 7.30
N ARG A 110 -10.72 5.65 7.41
CA ARG A 110 -11.61 6.16 8.47
C ARG A 110 -13.07 5.69 8.30
N THR A 111 -13.47 5.44 7.07
CA THR A 111 -14.84 5.04 6.70
C THR A 111 -14.92 3.65 6.07
N TYR A 112 -13.76 3.04 5.77
CA TYR A 112 -13.73 1.71 5.19
C TYR A 112 -14.21 0.65 6.17
N GLU A 113 -15.17 -0.16 5.73
CA GLU A 113 -15.73 -1.29 6.48
C GLU A 113 -15.57 -2.56 5.65
N PRO A 114 -14.59 -3.41 5.97
CA PRO A 114 -14.24 -4.57 5.14
C PRO A 114 -15.28 -5.71 5.18
N GLY A 115 -16.20 -5.70 6.16
CA GLY A 115 -17.18 -6.77 6.34
C GLY A 115 -16.58 -8.13 6.76
N ARG A 116 -15.28 -8.19 7.01
CA ARG A 116 -14.53 -9.39 7.46
C ARG A 116 -13.32 -9.00 8.30
N ALA A 117 -12.81 -9.95 9.07
CA ALA A 117 -11.53 -9.79 9.78
C ALA A 117 -10.36 -10.30 8.91
N PHE A 118 -9.14 -9.86 9.25
CA PHE A 118 -7.90 -10.21 8.56
C PHE A 118 -6.91 -10.92 9.47
N ASP A 119 -6.17 -11.88 8.94
CA ASP A 119 -5.08 -12.55 9.65
C ASP A 119 -3.81 -11.71 9.74
N LEU A 120 -3.68 -10.76 8.80
CA LEU A 120 -2.54 -9.86 8.70
C LEU A 120 -3.00 -8.47 8.25
N VAL A 121 -2.63 -7.43 9.00
CA VAL A 121 -2.79 -6.04 8.55
C VAL A 121 -1.40 -5.40 8.50
N PHE A 122 -1.10 -4.69 7.43
CA PHE A 122 0.19 -4.01 7.30
C PHE A 122 0.07 -2.65 6.62
N SER A 123 1.03 -1.79 6.90
CA SER A 123 1.12 -0.47 6.28
C SER A 123 2.55 0.07 6.30
N ASN A 124 2.89 0.77 5.23
CA ASN A 124 4.02 1.69 5.17
C ASN A 124 3.46 3.12 5.04
N PRO A 125 2.95 3.70 6.14
CA PRO A 125 2.27 4.99 6.07
C PRO A 125 3.26 6.11 5.69
N PRO A 126 2.79 7.20 5.05
CA PRO A 126 3.66 8.32 4.74
C PRO A 126 4.20 8.95 6.02
N TYR A 127 5.52 9.04 6.12
CA TYR A 127 6.18 9.68 7.26
C TYR A 127 5.96 11.17 7.24
N ILE A 128 5.49 11.71 8.36
CA ILE A 128 5.49 13.12 8.58
C ILE A 128 6.67 13.42 9.48
N LYS A 129 7.68 14.06 8.93
CA LYS A 129 8.74 14.63 9.73
C LYS A 129 8.09 15.63 10.68
N GLY A 130 8.09 15.29 11.95
CA GLY A 130 7.55 16.10 13.03
C GLY A 130 8.06 17.54 12.91
N ALA A 131 7.26 18.50 13.35
CA ALA A 131 7.55 19.90 13.40
C ALA A 131 8.78 20.19 14.28
N THR A 132 9.97 20.05 13.69
CA THR A 132 11.18 20.71 14.20
C THR A 132 11.35 21.98 13.41
N GLY A 133 10.92 23.07 14.04
CA GLY A 133 11.01 24.48 13.73
C GLY A 133 11.72 24.86 12.42
N PHE A 134 10.97 25.12 11.43
CA PHE A 134 11.05 26.00 10.25
C PHE A 134 10.09 25.42 9.21
N LEU A 135 8.91 26.02 9.15
CA LEU A 135 7.90 25.67 8.15
C LEU A 135 8.42 26.05 6.76
N SER A 136 8.89 25.07 6.02
CA SER A 136 9.10 25.25 4.58
C SER A 136 7.74 25.20 3.84
N PRO A 137 7.60 25.78 2.64
CA PRO A 137 6.38 25.67 1.83
C PRO A 137 5.98 24.22 1.51
N SER A 138 6.86 23.26 1.75
CA SER A 138 6.57 21.81 1.70
C SER A 138 5.85 21.31 2.96
N ALA A 139 5.85 22.05 4.07
CA ALA A 139 5.19 21.64 5.32
C ALA A 139 3.66 21.76 5.23
N GLU A 140 3.14 22.76 4.51
CA GLU A 140 1.69 22.83 4.23
C GLU A 140 1.21 21.66 3.38
N LYS A 141 2.00 21.22 2.39
CA LYS A 141 1.73 20.02 1.61
C LYS A 141 1.85 18.73 2.45
N SER A 142 2.71 18.75 3.46
CA SER A 142 2.86 17.61 4.40
C SER A 142 1.72 17.58 5.42
N ALA A 143 1.25 18.72 5.93
CA ALA A 143 0.09 18.81 6.80
C ALA A 143 -1.20 18.38 6.08
N ALA A 144 -1.39 18.81 4.83
CA ALA A 144 -2.49 18.34 3.99
C ALA A 144 -2.43 16.81 3.74
N LYS A 145 -1.24 16.21 3.66
CA LYS A 145 -1.07 14.75 3.61
C LYS A 145 -1.47 14.06 4.92
N HIS A 146 -1.25 14.67 6.08
CA HIS A 146 -1.71 14.16 7.37
C HIS A 146 -3.23 14.06 7.46
N GLU A 147 -3.89 15.15 7.07
CA GLU A 147 -5.36 15.18 7.07
C GLU A 147 -5.96 14.18 6.08
N LEU A 148 -5.23 13.86 5.00
CA LEU A 148 -5.68 12.92 3.98
C LEU A 148 -5.46 11.44 4.35
N HIS A 149 -4.38 11.09 5.07
CA HIS A 149 -4.00 9.67 5.28
C HIS A 149 -4.26 9.15 6.70
N GLY A 150 -4.77 9.96 7.59
CA GLY A 150 -4.96 9.61 9.00
C GLY A 150 -3.66 9.64 9.82
N THR A 151 -3.80 9.72 11.13
CA THR A 151 -2.69 9.63 12.07
C THR A 151 -2.30 8.16 12.30
N ILE A 152 -1.09 7.92 12.81
CA ILE A 152 -0.68 6.55 13.21
C ILE A 152 -1.63 5.97 14.27
N GLY A 153 -2.19 6.82 15.16
CA GLY A 153 -3.19 6.40 16.15
C GLY A 153 -4.45 5.84 15.51
N GLU A 154 -5.01 6.55 14.51
CA GLU A 154 -6.18 6.10 13.76
C GLU A 154 -5.90 4.81 12.99
N ILE A 155 -4.72 4.69 12.36
CA ILE A 155 -4.32 3.46 11.67
C ILE A 155 -4.29 2.29 12.65
N LEU A 156 -3.69 2.45 13.82
CA LEU A 156 -3.60 1.40 14.83
C LEU A 156 -4.97 1.03 15.41
N GLU A 157 -5.82 2.01 15.69
CA GLU A 157 -7.19 1.79 16.19
C GLU A 157 -8.04 1.01 15.19
N ARG A 158 -8.04 1.45 13.92
CA ARG A 158 -8.77 0.73 12.86
C ARG A 158 -8.21 -0.67 12.65
N THR A 159 -6.88 -0.82 12.65
CA THR A 159 -6.23 -2.13 12.55
C THR A 159 -6.69 -3.08 13.64
N ALA A 160 -6.75 -2.64 14.90
CA ALA A 160 -7.20 -3.47 16.01
C ALA A 160 -8.64 -3.99 15.80
N GLY A 161 -9.51 -3.16 15.21
CA GLY A 161 -10.88 -3.54 14.87
C GLY A 161 -11.01 -4.51 13.68
N TRP A 162 -10.01 -4.58 12.83
CA TRP A 162 -10.03 -5.42 11.63
C TRP A 162 -9.26 -6.75 11.76
N LEU A 163 -8.45 -6.91 12.82
CA LEU A 163 -7.70 -8.15 13.04
C LEU A 163 -8.60 -9.29 13.53
N ALA A 164 -8.41 -10.46 12.94
CA ALA A 164 -8.96 -11.70 13.46
C ALA A 164 -8.30 -12.07 14.80
N PRO A 165 -8.93 -12.89 15.65
CA PRO A 165 -8.28 -13.44 16.84
C PRO A 165 -6.97 -14.14 16.49
N GLY A 166 -5.85 -13.71 17.10
CA GLY A 166 -4.50 -14.20 16.78
C GLY A 166 -3.90 -13.62 15.51
N GLY A 167 -4.57 -12.64 14.89
CA GLY A 167 -4.05 -11.89 13.76
C GLY A 167 -2.81 -11.06 14.11
N ARG A 168 -2.09 -10.63 13.10
CA ARG A 168 -0.80 -9.92 13.20
C ARG A 168 -0.88 -8.57 12.51
N ALA A 169 -0.18 -7.57 13.06
CA ALA A 169 0.00 -6.28 12.41
C ALA A 169 1.49 -5.98 12.20
N CYS A 170 1.83 -5.43 11.03
CA CYS A 170 3.19 -5.05 10.68
C CYS A 170 3.22 -3.63 10.10
N PHE A 171 3.99 -2.75 10.73
CA PHE A 171 4.13 -1.35 10.30
C PHE A 171 5.61 -0.98 10.19
N VAL A 172 5.93 -0.14 9.19
CA VAL A 172 7.17 0.62 9.19
C VAL A 172 6.87 2.02 9.66
N TYR A 173 7.59 2.47 10.69
CA TYR A 173 7.44 3.82 11.22
C TYR A 173 8.79 4.33 11.73
N PRO A 174 9.18 5.59 11.47
CA PRO A 174 10.47 6.12 11.92
C PRO A 174 10.51 6.21 13.44
N GLU A 175 11.67 5.87 14.01
CA GLU A 175 11.99 6.19 15.40
C GLU A 175 12.06 7.72 15.58
N LYS A 176 11.61 8.23 16.73
CA LYS A 176 11.65 9.67 17.06
C LYS A 176 13.03 10.11 17.47
#